data_8ef4383fc69e158332291dc679528f56
#
_entry.id   8ef4383fc69e158332291dc679528f56
#
_cell.length_a   1.000
_cell.length_b   1.000
_cell.length_c   1.000
_cell.angle_alpha   90.00
_cell.angle_beta   90.00
_cell.angle_gamma   90.00
#
_symmetry.space_group_name_H-M   'P 1'
#
loop_
_entity.id
_entity.type
_entity.pdbx_description
1 polymer ?
#
loop_
_entity_poly.entity_id
_entity_poly.type
_entity_poly.pdbx_seq_one_letter_code
_entity_poly.pdbx_strand_id
1 'polypeptide(L)'
;MKPVLHVGIDIGSTTVKVAALSPYLKLVFGRYARHMSDIRHATEALLSELQQTFPGYRITASVSGSGGMGLSQLMGLPFCQEILAETKAIRTFHPETDIIIELGGEDEKITYLRGSVDQRMNGACAGGTGAFIDRMASLLSVDAAGLGALAKNFRRIYPIASRCGVFAKTDIQTLLNEGVAHEDIAASVFQSVVNQTISGLACGRPIRGKVAFLGGPLTFIPALRDRFQETLSIADEDMIIPEHGELYVAIGAA
;
A
#
# COMPACT_ATOMS: atom_id res chain seq x y z
N MET A 1 28.73 -20.89 -13.39
CA MET A 1 27.28 -20.77 -13.59
C MET A 1 26.93 -19.29 -13.61
N LYS A 2 25.98 -18.85 -14.47
CA LYS A 2 25.49 -17.47 -14.41
C LYS A 2 24.77 -17.24 -13.08
N PRO A 3 24.96 -16.08 -12.41
CA PRO A 3 24.23 -15.76 -11.21
C PRO A 3 22.73 -15.67 -11.50
N VAL A 4 21.89 -15.96 -10.51
CA VAL A 4 20.42 -16.01 -10.64
C VAL A 4 19.79 -14.87 -9.86
N LEU A 5 18.75 -14.28 -10.40
CA LEU A 5 17.83 -13.37 -9.69
C LEU A 5 16.41 -13.94 -9.70
N HIS A 6 15.73 -13.79 -8.60
CA HIS A 6 14.30 -14.07 -8.47
C HIS A 6 13.54 -12.75 -8.57
N VAL A 7 12.67 -12.62 -9.56
CA VAL A 7 11.99 -11.37 -9.90
C VAL A 7 10.49 -11.52 -9.69
N GLY A 8 9.93 -10.65 -8.88
CA GLY A 8 8.49 -10.52 -8.73
C GLY A 8 8.02 -9.21 -9.39
N ILE A 9 6.92 -9.32 -10.12
CA ILE A 9 6.26 -8.21 -10.79
C ILE A 9 4.87 -8.09 -10.20
N ASP A 10 4.55 -6.98 -9.54
CA ASP A 10 3.23 -6.70 -9.01
C ASP A 10 2.58 -5.57 -9.81
N ILE A 11 1.45 -5.89 -10.46
CA ILE A 11 0.67 -4.95 -11.24
C ILE A 11 -0.64 -4.68 -10.52
N GLY A 12 -0.65 -3.62 -9.72
CA GLY A 12 -1.86 -3.14 -9.08
C GLY A 12 -2.70 -2.23 -9.98
N SER A 13 -3.80 -1.73 -9.44
CA SER A 13 -4.75 -0.86 -10.15
C SER A 13 -4.16 0.47 -10.64
N THR A 14 -3.16 1.02 -9.92
CA THR A 14 -2.56 2.34 -10.22
C THR A 14 -1.05 2.28 -10.43
N THR A 15 -0.39 1.19 -10.06
CA THR A 15 1.07 1.10 -9.98
C THR A 15 1.60 -0.23 -10.47
N VAL A 16 2.83 -0.21 -11.02
CA VAL A 16 3.66 -1.39 -11.27
C VAL A 16 4.83 -1.37 -10.31
N LYS A 17 5.14 -2.52 -9.74
CA LYS A 17 6.27 -2.72 -8.86
C LYS A 17 7.08 -3.91 -9.36
N VAL A 18 8.40 -3.78 -9.31
CA VAL A 18 9.34 -4.84 -9.64
C VAL A 18 10.33 -4.99 -8.50
N ALA A 19 10.44 -6.19 -7.97
CA ALA A 19 11.43 -6.54 -6.96
C ALA A 19 12.30 -7.68 -7.48
N ALA A 20 13.63 -7.59 -7.28
CA ALA A 20 14.54 -8.70 -7.56
C ALA A 20 15.28 -9.08 -6.29
N LEU A 21 15.23 -10.38 -5.97
CA LEU A 21 15.93 -10.98 -4.85
C LEU A 21 17.15 -11.77 -5.34
N SER A 22 18.22 -11.68 -4.59
CA SER A 22 19.36 -12.61 -4.72
C SER A 22 18.95 -14.02 -4.24
N PRO A 23 19.75 -15.08 -4.53
CA PRO A 23 19.50 -16.43 -3.99
C PRO A 23 19.51 -16.51 -2.46
N TYR A 24 20.02 -15.47 -1.79
CA TYR A 24 20.03 -15.33 -0.33
C TYR A 24 18.86 -14.49 0.19
N LEU A 25 17.82 -14.30 -0.61
CA LEU A 25 16.61 -13.51 -0.30
C LEU A 25 16.90 -12.03 0.02
N LYS A 26 18.04 -11.51 -0.41
CA LYS A 26 18.34 -10.08 -0.25
C LYS A 26 17.72 -9.31 -1.42
N LEU A 27 16.94 -8.26 -1.12
CA LEU A 27 16.45 -7.32 -2.13
C LEU A 27 17.65 -6.58 -2.74
N VAL A 28 17.86 -6.75 -4.04
CA VAL A 28 18.97 -6.14 -4.81
C VAL A 28 18.47 -5.14 -5.84
N PHE A 29 17.17 -5.16 -6.12
CA PHE A 29 16.50 -4.19 -6.99
C PHE A 29 15.04 -4.06 -6.53
N GLY A 30 14.59 -2.83 -6.39
CA GLY A 30 13.21 -2.50 -6.06
C GLY A 30 12.79 -1.24 -6.80
N ARG A 31 11.66 -1.28 -7.51
CA ARG A 31 11.08 -0.14 -8.20
C ARG A 31 9.58 -0.11 -8.05
N TYR A 32 9.09 1.08 -7.91
CA TYR A 32 7.67 1.42 -7.79
C TYR A 32 7.36 2.56 -8.75
N ALA A 33 6.42 2.36 -9.66
CA ALA A 33 6.03 3.37 -10.65
C ALA A 33 4.51 3.43 -10.82
N ARG A 34 3.95 4.65 -10.97
CA ARG A 34 2.56 4.82 -11.40
C ARG A 34 2.48 4.56 -12.90
N HIS A 35 1.53 3.72 -13.33
CA HIS A 35 1.39 3.35 -14.75
C HIS A 35 0.46 4.30 -15.54
N MET A 36 -0.27 5.18 -14.89
CA MET A 36 -1.16 6.17 -15.53
C MET A 36 -2.03 5.56 -16.65
N SER A 37 -2.56 4.36 -16.40
CA SER A 37 -3.31 3.50 -17.35
C SER A 37 -2.48 2.89 -18.51
N ASP A 38 -1.17 3.14 -18.58
CA ASP A 38 -0.26 2.49 -19.52
C ASP A 38 0.65 1.48 -18.78
N ILE A 39 0.02 0.36 -18.42
CA ILE A 39 0.67 -0.74 -17.69
C ILE A 39 1.85 -1.30 -18.48
N ARG A 40 1.68 -1.43 -19.80
CA ARG A 40 2.69 -2.03 -20.68
C ARG A 40 3.98 -1.21 -20.67
N HIS A 41 3.86 0.08 -20.95
CA HIS A 41 5.03 0.97 -21.00
C HIS A 41 5.74 1.06 -19.64
N ALA A 42 4.97 1.21 -18.55
CA ALA A 42 5.54 1.24 -17.20
C ALA A 42 6.29 -0.06 -16.86
N THR A 43 5.71 -1.22 -17.22
CA THR A 43 6.35 -2.52 -16.98
C THR A 43 7.62 -2.69 -17.83
N GLU A 44 7.57 -2.37 -19.12
CA GLU A 44 8.72 -2.43 -20.02
C GLU A 44 9.87 -1.54 -19.54
N ALA A 45 9.57 -0.33 -19.06
CA ALA A 45 10.57 0.59 -18.52
C ALA A 45 11.31 -0.01 -17.31
N LEU A 46 10.55 -0.55 -16.33
CA LEU A 46 11.13 -1.14 -15.12
C LEU A 46 11.93 -2.41 -15.40
N LEU A 47 11.47 -3.26 -16.31
CA LEU A 47 12.18 -4.47 -16.70
C LEU A 47 13.44 -4.14 -17.51
N SER A 48 13.42 -3.09 -18.35
CA SER A 48 14.60 -2.61 -19.07
C SER A 48 15.66 -2.09 -18.11
N GLU A 49 15.26 -1.33 -17.08
CA GLU A 49 16.16 -0.87 -16.01
C GLU A 49 16.80 -2.06 -15.25
N LEU A 50 15.99 -3.06 -14.90
CA LEU A 50 16.48 -4.28 -14.26
C LEU A 50 17.53 -4.99 -15.15
N GLN A 51 17.25 -5.14 -16.45
CA GLN A 51 18.15 -5.79 -17.38
C GLN A 51 19.48 -5.01 -17.55
N GLN A 52 19.41 -3.69 -17.57
CA GLN A 52 20.60 -2.84 -17.64
C GLN A 52 21.45 -2.91 -16.36
N THR A 53 20.77 -3.03 -15.21
CA THR A 53 21.44 -3.11 -13.90
C THR A 53 22.12 -4.47 -13.70
N PHE A 54 21.55 -5.55 -14.23
CA PHE A 54 22.05 -6.93 -14.05
C PHE A 54 22.25 -7.65 -15.38
N PRO A 55 23.18 -7.17 -16.23
CA PRO A 55 23.42 -7.79 -17.53
C PRO A 55 23.99 -9.21 -17.36
N GLY A 56 23.41 -10.15 -18.07
CA GLY A 56 23.90 -11.54 -18.10
C GLY A 56 23.46 -12.43 -16.93
N TYR A 57 22.64 -11.94 -15.99
CA TYR A 57 22.02 -12.78 -14.98
C TYR A 57 20.95 -13.69 -15.59
N ARG A 58 20.76 -14.88 -15.01
CA ARG A 58 19.58 -15.71 -15.28
C ARG A 58 18.44 -15.24 -14.37
N ILE A 59 17.27 -15.04 -14.94
CA ILE A 59 16.10 -14.55 -14.21
C ILE A 59 15.08 -15.68 -14.11
N THR A 60 14.56 -15.91 -12.90
CA THR A 60 13.26 -16.56 -12.67
C THR A 60 12.27 -15.47 -12.31
N ALA A 61 11.07 -15.50 -12.87
CA ALA A 61 10.10 -14.44 -12.63
C ALA A 61 8.70 -14.99 -12.38
N SER A 62 7.91 -14.27 -11.58
CA SER A 62 6.48 -14.47 -11.48
C SER A 62 5.75 -13.13 -11.41
N VAL A 63 4.46 -13.16 -11.70
CA VAL A 63 3.60 -11.97 -11.77
C VAL A 63 2.53 -12.07 -10.69
N SER A 64 2.19 -10.93 -10.09
CA SER A 64 1.12 -10.76 -9.13
C SER A 64 0.33 -9.49 -9.43
N GLY A 65 -0.66 -9.21 -8.62
CA GLY A 65 -1.46 -7.99 -8.71
C GLY A 65 -2.73 -8.14 -9.52
N SER A 66 -3.70 -7.28 -9.24
CA SER A 66 -5.04 -7.30 -9.87
C SER A 66 -4.99 -7.12 -11.40
N GLY A 67 -4.01 -6.35 -11.91
CA GLY A 67 -3.73 -6.18 -13.34
C GLY A 67 -2.77 -7.21 -13.94
N GLY A 68 -2.19 -8.11 -13.13
CA GLY A 68 -1.07 -8.97 -13.54
C GLY A 68 -1.43 -10.20 -14.37
N MET A 69 -2.68 -10.67 -14.31
CA MET A 69 -3.10 -11.93 -14.96
C MET A 69 -2.87 -11.90 -16.48
N GLY A 70 -3.24 -10.80 -17.15
CA GLY A 70 -3.05 -10.66 -18.59
C GLY A 70 -1.56 -10.67 -18.99
N LEU A 71 -0.71 -10.00 -18.22
CA LEU A 71 0.73 -10.00 -18.46
C LEU A 71 1.35 -11.39 -18.22
N SER A 72 0.94 -12.07 -17.15
CA SER A 72 1.36 -13.44 -16.85
C SER A 72 1.10 -14.37 -18.03
N GLN A 73 -0.09 -14.34 -18.61
CA GLN A 73 -0.46 -15.14 -19.77
C GLN A 73 0.36 -14.75 -21.00
N LEU A 74 0.51 -13.45 -21.27
CA LEU A 74 1.25 -12.95 -22.43
C LEU A 74 2.73 -13.36 -22.40
N MET A 75 3.35 -13.30 -21.21
CA MET A 75 4.77 -13.61 -21.03
C MET A 75 5.03 -15.09 -20.73
N GLY A 76 4.00 -15.91 -20.54
CA GLY A 76 4.16 -17.32 -20.12
C GLY A 76 4.78 -17.46 -18.73
N LEU A 77 4.58 -16.49 -17.84
CA LEU A 77 5.10 -16.47 -16.47
C LEU A 77 4.04 -17.00 -15.49
N PRO A 78 4.46 -17.66 -14.40
CA PRO A 78 3.52 -18.05 -13.34
C PRO A 78 2.86 -16.83 -12.69
N PHE A 79 1.58 -16.97 -12.33
CA PHE A 79 0.83 -15.98 -11.57
C PHE A 79 0.75 -16.39 -10.10
N CYS A 80 1.05 -15.47 -9.20
CA CYS A 80 0.91 -15.64 -7.75
C CYS A 80 -0.19 -14.68 -7.24
N GLN A 81 -1.13 -15.21 -6.46
CA GLN A 81 -2.15 -14.35 -5.83
C GLN A 81 -1.51 -13.39 -4.80
N GLU A 82 -1.98 -12.16 -4.73
CA GLU A 82 -1.46 -11.11 -3.84
C GLU A 82 -1.39 -11.56 -2.39
N ILE A 83 -2.47 -12.16 -1.87
CA ILE A 83 -2.50 -12.65 -0.48
C ILE A 83 -1.42 -13.69 -0.19
N LEU A 84 -1.12 -14.58 -1.15
CA LEU A 84 -0.07 -15.59 -0.98
C LEU A 84 1.31 -14.96 -1.03
N ALA A 85 1.53 -14.05 -1.97
CA ALA A 85 2.79 -13.33 -2.12
C ALA A 85 3.08 -12.48 -0.87
N GLU A 86 2.14 -11.62 -0.48
CA GLU A 86 2.28 -10.76 0.69
C GLU A 86 2.52 -11.58 1.99
N THR A 87 1.69 -12.58 2.23
CA THR A 87 1.81 -13.45 3.41
C THR A 87 3.16 -14.16 3.45
N LYS A 88 3.65 -14.63 2.28
CA LYS A 88 4.96 -15.27 2.21
C LYS A 88 6.09 -14.30 2.52
N ALA A 89 6.06 -13.09 1.96
CA ALA A 89 7.06 -12.07 2.24
C ALA A 89 7.08 -11.72 3.73
N ILE A 90 5.92 -11.42 4.33
CA ILE A 90 5.83 -11.08 5.75
C ILE A 90 6.34 -12.24 6.62
N ARG A 91 5.90 -13.48 6.39
CA ARG A 91 6.36 -14.63 7.17
C ARG A 91 7.86 -14.90 7.04
N THR A 92 8.45 -14.49 5.92
CA THR A 92 9.89 -14.67 5.69
C THR A 92 10.72 -13.60 6.40
N PHE A 93 10.31 -12.33 6.33
CA PHE A 93 11.11 -11.20 6.80
C PHE A 93 10.66 -10.64 8.15
N HIS A 94 9.38 -10.83 8.51
CA HIS A 94 8.78 -10.39 9.78
C HIS A 94 7.87 -11.47 10.36
N PRO A 95 8.42 -12.64 10.74
CA PRO A 95 7.63 -13.80 11.19
C PRO A 95 6.82 -13.55 12.47
N GLU A 96 7.17 -12.50 13.22
CA GLU A 96 6.46 -12.06 14.43
C GLU A 96 5.16 -11.31 14.17
N THR A 97 4.84 -10.97 12.90
CA THR A 97 3.66 -10.20 12.53
C THR A 97 2.37 -10.97 12.82
N ASP A 98 1.42 -10.32 13.45
CA ASP A 98 0.09 -10.86 13.73
C ASP A 98 -0.95 -10.40 12.71
N ILE A 99 -0.84 -9.15 12.28
CA ILE A 99 -1.81 -8.49 11.41
C ILE A 99 -1.05 -7.65 10.38
N ILE A 100 -1.55 -7.66 9.15
CA ILE A 100 -1.11 -6.75 8.09
C ILE A 100 -2.24 -5.77 7.83
N ILE A 101 -1.92 -4.48 7.77
CA ILE A 101 -2.77 -3.44 7.18
C ILE A 101 -2.06 -2.97 5.92
N GLU A 102 -2.70 -3.20 4.78
CA GLU A 102 -2.20 -2.76 3.47
C GLU A 102 -3.13 -1.72 2.88
N LEU A 103 -2.57 -0.58 2.46
CA LEU A 103 -3.28 0.41 1.66
C LEU A 103 -2.63 0.49 0.28
N GLY A 104 -3.39 0.05 -0.71
CA GLY A 104 -3.03 0.13 -2.13
C GLY A 104 -3.52 1.40 -2.81
N GLY A 105 -3.46 1.41 -4.15
CA GLY A 105 -3.97 2.50 -4.97
C GLY A 105 -5.49 2.62 -4.90
N GLU A 106 -6.21 1.51 -5.07
CA GLU A 106 -7.68 1.44 -5.02
C GLU A 106 -8.19 0.39 -4.03
N ASP A 107 -7.29 -0.42 -3.46
CA ASP A 107 -7.62 -1.47 -2.50
C ASP A 107 -7.10 -1.12 -1.11
N GLU A 108 -7.84 -1.49 -0.09
CA GLU A 108 -7.41 -1.56 1.29
C GLU A 108 -7.66 -2.96 1.82
N LYS A 109 -6.73 -3.48 2.62
CA LYS A 109 -6.78 -4.85 3.12
C LYS A 109 -6.36 -4.93 4.57
N ILE A 110 -7.02 -5.82 5.34
CA ILE A 110 -6.53 -6.30 6.63
C ILE A 110 -6.37 -7.81 6.53
N THR A 111 -5.18 -8.30 6.86
CA THR A 111 -4.87 -9.73 6.86
C THR A 111 -4.49 -10.15 8.27
N TYR A 112 -5.26 -11.05 8.87
CA TYR A 112 -4.96 -11.67 10.16
C TYR A 112 -4.16 -12.95 9.93
N LEU A 113 -3.00 -13.06 10.56
CA LEU A 113 -2.04 -14.15 10.32
C LEU A 113 -2.05 -15.22 11.41
N ARG A 114 -2.63 -14.95 12.58
CA ARG A 114 -2.75 -15.94 13.67
C ARG A 114 -3.83 -16.98 13.36
N GLY A 115 -3.45 -18.25 13.41
CA GLY A 115 -4.33 -19.37 13.03
C GLY A 115 -4.46 -19.52 11.52
N SER A 116 -5.69 -19.61 11.02
CA SER A 116 -5.95 -19.54 9.59
C SER A 116 -5.82 -18.10 9.10
N VAL A 117 -5.17 -17.91 7.95
CA VAL A 117 -5.09 -16.58 7.32
C VAL A 117 -6.50 -16.12 6.94
N ASP A 118 -6.91 -14.96 7.45
CA ASP A 118 -8.19 -14.31 7.15
C ASP A 118 -7.89 -12.93 6.59
N GLN A 119 -8.12 -12.73 5.30
CA GLN A 119 -7.98 -11.45 4.64
C GLN A 119 -9.35 -10.84 4.35
N ARG A 120 -9.46 -9.57 4.66
CA ARG A 120 -10.62 -8.75 4.34
C ARG A 120 -10.18 -7.57 3.50
N MET A 121 -10.94 -7.29 2.48
CA MET A 121 -10.63 -6.25 1.49
C MET A 121 -11.89 -5.39 1.28
N ASN A 122 -11.70 -4.11 0.95
CA ASN A 122 -12.80 -3.24 0.56
C ASN A 122 -13.50 -3.79 -0.70
N GLY A 123 -14.77 -3.46 -0.82
CA GLY A 123 -15.55 -3.74 -2.03
C GLY A 123 -15.25 -2.74 -3.15
N ALA A 124 -16.28 -2.39 -3.93
CA ALA A 124 -16.16 -1.49 -5.09
C ALA A 124 -15.85 -0.01 -4.75
N CYS A 125 -15.76 0.35 -3.48
CA CYS A 125 -15.52 1.75 -3.08
C CYS A 125 -14.05 1.98 -2.74
N ALA A 126 -13.43 2.95 -3.40
CA ALA A 126 -12.04 3.34 -3.15
C ALA A 126 -11.85 4.24 -1.91
N GLY A 127 -12.85 4.37 -1.04
CA GLY A 127 -12.70 5.07 0.26
C GLY A 127 -11.58 4.41 1.07
N GLY A 128 -10.70 5.21 1.69
CA GLY A 128 -9.59 4.68 2.47
C GLY A 128 -8.31 4.35 1.70
N THR A 129 -8.31 4.49 0.38
CA THR A 129 -7.20 4.08 -0.49
C THR A 129 -6.31 5.25 -0.94
N GLY A 130 -5.22 4.95 -1.64
CA GLY A 130 -4.33 5.97 -2.22
C GLY A 130 -5.06 6.92 -3.17
N ALA A 131 -5.96 6.41 -4.01
CA ALA A 131 -6.76 7.25 -4.92
C ALA A 131 -7.72 8.19 -4.16
N PHE A 132 -8.25 7.76 -3.02
CA PHE A 132 -9.01 8.63 -2.13
C PHE A 132 -8.12 9.74 -1.57
N ILE A 133 -6.95 9.41 -1.06
CA ILE A 133 -5.98 10.37 -0.51
C ILE A 133 -5.59 11.40 -1.58
N ASP A 134 -5.22 10.96 -2.79
CA ASP A 134 -4.86 11.85 -3.91
C ASP A 134 -6.00 12.82 -4.25
N ARG A 135 -7.25 12.31 -4.29
CA ARG A 135 -8.43 13.14 -4.57
C ARG A 135 -8.68 14.17 -3.47
N MET A 136 -8.53 13.81 -2.20
CA MET A 136 -8.73 14.75 -1.10
C MET A 136 -7.60 15.78 -1.02
N ALA A 137 -6.35 15.36 -1.29
CA ALA A 137 -5.19 16.25 -1.38
C ALA A 137 -5.38 17.35 -2.45
N SER A 138 -5.95 16.98 -3.60
CA SER A 138 -6.22 17.94 -4.69
C SER A 138 -7.20 19.06 -4.29
N LEU A 139 -8.09 18.82 -3.33
CA LEU A 139 -8.99 19.88 -2.82
C LEU A 139 -8.25 20.95 -2.01
N LEU A 140 -7.11 20.58 -1.44
CA LEU A 140 -6.22 21.50 -0.72
C LEU A 140 -5.08 22.01 -1.62
N SER A 141 -5.13 21.74 -2.93
CA SER A 141 -4.11 22.12 -3.92
C SER A 141 -2.71 21.58 -3.61
N VAL A 142 -2.63 20.38 -3.02
CA VAL A 142 -1.38 19.64 -2.74
C VAL A 142 -1.47 18.22 -3.30
N ASP A 143 -0.32 17.54 -3.33
CA ASP A 143 -0.26 16.08 -3.54
C ASP A 143 -0.35 15.30 -2.22
N ALA A 144 -0.29 13.96 -2.29
CA ALA A 144 -0.35 13.10 -1.11
C ALA A 144 0.79 13.37 -0.11
N ALA A 145 2.00 13.70 -0.60
CA ALA A 145 3.13 14.06 0.25
C ALA A 145 2.91 15.40 0.95
N GLY A 146 2.42 16.40 0.22
CA GLY A 146 2.00 17.69 0.77
C GLY A 146 0.90 17.57 1.81
N LEU A 147 -0.11 16.70 1.56
CA LEU A 147 -1.14 16.40 2.55
C LEU A 147 -0.53 15.81 3.82
N GLY A 148 0.43 14.90 3.67
CA GLY A 148 1.18 14.32 4.79
C GLY A 148 1.98 15.35 5.58
N ALA A 149 2.59 16.32 4.88
CA ALA A 149 3.32 17.41 5.53
C ALA A 149 2.41 18.35 6.32
N LEU A 150 1.25 18.72 5.76
CA LEU A 150 0.24 19.52 6.45
C LEU A 150 -0.25 18.81 7.72
N ALA A 151 -0.62 17.54 7.61
CA ALA A 151 -1.21 16.77 8.71
C ALA A 151 -0.32 16.67 9.96
N LYS A 152 0.99 16.92 9.87
CA LYS A 152 1.90 16.87 11.03
C LYS A 152 1.62 17.99 12.05
N ASN A 153 1.05 19.11 11.62
CA ASN A 153 0.88 20.31 12.44
C ASN A 153 -0.57 20.55 12.85
N PHE A 154 -1.41 19.51 12.75
CA PHE A 154 -2.83 19.64 13.14
C PHE A 154 -3.02 19.93 14.62
N ARG A 155 -4.13 20.58 14.93
CA ARG A 155 -4.57 20.88 16.29
C ARG A 155 -5.89 20.19 16.65
N ARG A 156 -6.71 19.91 15.62
CA ARG A 156 -8.04 19.36 15.81
C ARG A 156 -8.40 18.41 14.66
N ILE A 157 -9.13 17.34 15.00
CA ILE A 157 -9.71 16.40 14.04
C ILE A 157 -11.21 16.73 13.89
N TYR A 158 -11.65 16.87 12.66
CA TYR A 158 -13.03 17.08 12.27
C TYR A 158 -13.65 15.80 11.70
N PRO A 159 -14.95 15.56 11.89
CA PRO A 159 -15.62 14.44 11.28
C PRO A 159 -15.66 14.61 9.76
N ILE A 160 -15.14 13.62 9.03
CA ILE A 160 -15.23 13.52 7.57
C ILE A 160 -15.79 12.12 7.26
N ALA A 161 -16.70 12.04 6.29
CA ALA A 161 -17.27 10.78 5.85
C ALA A 161 -16.18 9.81 5.38
N SER A 162 -16.15 8.61 5.96
CA SER A 162 -15.07 7.65 5.71
C SER A 162 -15.35 6.72 4.52
N ARG A 163 -16.62 6.38 4.25
CA ARG A 163 -16.98 5.38 3.24
C ARG A 163 -17.15 5.94 1.83
N CYS A 164 -17.67 7.15 1.71
CA CYS A 164 -18.04 7.72 0.41
C CYS A 164 -17.21 8.95 0.09
N GLY A 165 -16.37 8.87 -0.95
CA GLY A 165 -15.55 9.99 -1.39
C GLY A 165 -16.34 11.24 -1.82
N VAL A 166 -17.61 11.09 -2.24
CA VAL A 166 -18.47 12.22 -2.58
C VAL A 166 -18.88 12.99 -1.31
N PHE A 167 -19.31 12.27 -0.27
CA PHE A 167 -19.63 12.91 1.01
C PHE A 167 -18.39 13.50 1.69
N ALA A 168 -17.26 12.76 1.67
CA ALA A 168 -15.99 13.30 2.17
C ALA A 168 -15.60 14.62 1.49
N LYS A 169 -15.76 14.71 0.16
CA LYS A 169 -15.52 15.96 -0.58
C LYS A 169 -16.45 17.08 -0.10
N THR A 170 -17.73 16.79 0.13
CA THR A 170 -18.70 17.78 0.62
C THR A 170 -18.33 18.28 2.02
N ASP A 171 -17.95 17.36 2.92
CA ASP A 171 -17.52 17.72 4.27
C ASP A 171 -16.27 18.61 4.23
N ILE A 172 -15.26 18.25 3.44
CA ILE A 172 -14.03 19.04 3.27
C ILE A 172 -14.36 20.42 2.70
N GLN A 173 -15.25 20.51 1.69
CA GLN A 173 -15.63 21.80 1.11
C GLN A 173 -16.32 22.71 2.15
N THR A 174 -17.13 22.12 3.02
CA THR A 174 -17.77 22.87 4.14
C THR A 174 -16.71 23.39 5.09
N LEU A 175 -15.75 22.55 5.51
CA LEU A 175 -14.66 22.96 6.40
C LEU A 175 -13.79 24.07 5.79
N LEU A 176 -13.50 24.00 4.49
CA LEU A 176 -12.77 25.04 3.77
C LEU A 176 -13.54 26.38 3.76
N ASN A 177 -14.87 26.32 3.52
CA ASN A 177 -15.72 27.51 3.53
C ASN A 177 -15.85 28.16 4.93
N GLU A 178 -15.72 27.35 5.97
CA GLU A 178 -15.69 27.81 7.38
C GLU A 178 -14.31 28.34 7.80
N GLY A 179 -13.30 28.27 6.92
CA GLY A 179 -11.95 28.77 7.20
C GLY A 179 -11.13 27.86 8.14
N VAL A 180 -11.46 26.57 8.20
CA VAL A 180 -10.68 25.60 8.99
C VAL A 180 -9.28 25.47 8.41
N ALA A 181 -8.27 25.36 9.28
CA ALA A 181 -6.88 25.24 8.89
C ALA A 181 -6.64 23.97 8.02
N HIS A 182 -5.85 24.11 6.98
CA HIS A 182 -5.54 22.98 6.07
C HIS A 182 -4.87 21.81 6.78
N GLU A 183 -4.08 22.08 7.82
CA GLU A 183 -3.44 21.10 8.68
C GLU A 183 -4.47 20.19 9.38
N ASP A 184 -5.52 20.80 9.92
CA ASP A 184 -6.60 20.10 10.59
C ASP A 184 -7.43 19.26 9.60
N ILE A 185 -7.72 19.82 8.41
CA ILE A 185 -8.41 19.10 7.34
C ILE A 185 -7.58 17.91 6.88
N ALA A 186 -6.28 18.09 6.66
CA ALA A 186 -5.37 17.02 6.23
C ALA A 186 -5.33 15.85 7.23
N ALA A 187 -5.18 16.14 8.52
CA ALA A 187 -5.23 15.12 9.56
C ALA A 187 -6.61 14.44 9.67
N SER A 188 -7.68 15.20 9.45
CA SER A 188 -9.06 14.67 9.45
C SER A 188 -9.32 13.74 8.27
N VAL A 189 -8.73 14.01 7.10
CA VAL A 189 -8.74 13.10 5.95
C VAL A 189 -8.07 11.78 6.33
N PHE A 190 -6.88 11.79 6.94
CA PHE A 190 -6.22 10.56 7.37
C PHE A 190 -7.01 9.83 8.46
N GLN A 191 -7.64 10.56 9.39
CA GLN A 191 -8.54 9.93 10.37
C GLN A 191 -9.72 9.25 9.70
N SER A 192 -10.27 9.81 8.62
CA SER A 192 -11.37 9.16 7.88
C SER A 192 -10.91 7.87 7.20
N VAL A 193 -9.68 7.82 6.67
CA VAL A 193 -9.05 6.60 6.13
C VAL A 193 -8.95 5.52 7.22
N VAL A 194 -8.40 5.87 8.38
CA VAL A 194 -8.28 4.95 9.53
C VAL A 194 -9.65 4.42 9.97
N ASN A 195 -10.65 5.31 10.08
CA ASN A 195 -12.01 4.92 10.45
C ASN A 195 -12.62 3.97 9.42
N GLN A 196 -12.37 4.16 8.13
CA GLN A 196 -12.83 3.27 7.06
C GLN A 196 -12.22 1.88 7.22
N THR A 197 -10.91 1.80 7.39
CA THR A 197 -10.20 0.53 7.56
C THR A 197 -10.72 -0.23 8.78
N ILE A 198 -10.86 0.45 9.93
CA ILE A 198 -11.32 -0.20 11.17
C ILE A 198 -12.80 -0.62 11.06
N SER A 199 -13.69 0.30 10.69
CA SER A 199 -15.13 0.01 10.67
C SER A 199 -15.54 -0.82 9.46
N GLY A 200 -14.91 -0.60 8.31
CA GLY A 200 -15.24 -1.26 7.05
C GLY A 200 -14.66 -2.66 6.92
N LEU A 201 -13.42 -2.87 7.37
CA LEU A 201 -12.73 -4.15 7.18
C LEU A 201 -12.63 -4.96 8.46
N ALA A 202 -12.20 -4.39 9.57
CA ALA A 202 -12.09 -5.16 10.81
C ALA A 202 -13.46 -5.62 11.34
N CYS A 203 -14.53 -4.83 11.10
CA CYS A 203 -15.91 -5.19 11.44
C CYS A 203 -16.05 -5.75 12.87
N GLY A 204 -15.43 -5.07 13.85
CA GLY A 204 -15.44 -5.45 15.25
C GLY A 204 -14.42 -6.53 15.65
N ARG A 205 -13.69 -7.14 14.72
CA ARG A 205 -12.57 -8.01 15.06
C ARG A 205 -11.41 -7.17 15.61
N PRO A 206 -10.85 -7.50 16.79
CA PRO A 206 -9.77 -6.71 17.37
C PRO A 206 -8.53 -6.69 16.49
N ILE A 207 -7.92 -5.52 16.33
CA ILE A 207 -6.59 -5.33 15.75
C ILE A 207 -5.63 -5.23 16.93
N ARG A 208 -4.93 -6.32 17.25
CA ARG A 208 -4.04 -6.43 18.42
C ARG A 208 -2.83 -7.29 18.11
N GLY A 209 -1.72 -7.02 18.80
CA GLY A 209 -0.41 -7.64 18.60
C GLY A 209 0.42 -6.86 17.58
N LYS A 210 1.39 -7.51 16.97
CA LYS A 210 2.31 -6.87 16.02
C LYS A 210 1.65 -6.61 14.68
N VAL A 211 1.58 -5.34 14.29
CA VAL A 211 0.88 -4.86 13.10
C VAL A 211 1.89 -4.37 12.07
N ALA A 212 1.94 -5.03 10.93
CA ALA A 212 2.74 -4.57 9.78
C ALA A 212 1.94 -3.61 8.90
N PHE A 213 2.55 -2.48 8.54
CA PHE A 213 1.97 -1.47 7.67
C PHE A 213 2.61 -1.56 6.29
N LEU A 214 1.80 -1.93 5.26
CA LEU A 214 2.25 -2.16 3.89
C LEU A 214 1.51 -1.26 2.89
N GLY A 215 2.04 -1.24 1.66
CA GLY A 215 1.49 -0.45 0.56
C GLY A 215 2.00 0.98 0.50
N GLY A 216 1.85 1.61 -0.65
CA GLY A 216 2.40 2.94 -0.93
C GLY A 216 1.99 4.02 0.07
N PRO A 217 0.69 4.23 0.34
CA PRO A 217 0.23 5.23 1.29
C PRO A 217 0.85 5.07 2.68
N LEU A 218 0.92 3.85 3.20
CA LEU A 218 1.51 3.60 4.53
C LEU A 218 3.04 3.64 4.53
N THR A 219 3.70 3.42 3.40
CA THR A 219 5.15 3.57 3.28
C THR A 219 5.56 5.03 3.20
N PHE A 220 4.88 5.83 2.36
CA PHE A 220 5.33 7.18 2.01
C PHE A 220 4.71 8.30 2.85
N ILE A 221 3.63 8.01 3.64
CA ILE A 221 2.93 9.02 4.44
C ILE A 221 3.01 8.66 5.94
N PRO A 222 4.08 9.07 6.66
CA PRO A 222 4.21 8.80 8.09
C PRO A 222 3.00 9.27 8.92
N ALA A 223 2.48 10.47 8.65
CA ALA A 223 1.34 11.03 9.37
C ALA A 223 0.07 10.16 9.29
N LEU A 224 -0.09 9.34 8.23
CA LEU A 224 -1.17 8.37 8.15
C LEU A 224 -0.95 7.19 9.09
N ARG A 225 0.29 6.69 9.20
CA ARG A 225 0.63 5.64 10.18
C ARG A 225 0.42 6.12 11.61
N ASP A 226 0.83 7.37 11.90
CA ASP A 226 0.65 7.97 13.23
C ASP A 226 -0.84 8.00 13.61
N ARG A 227 -1.73 8.28 12.65
CA ARG A 227 -3.18 8.23 12.88
C ARG A 227 -3.69 6.81 13.16
N PHE A 228 -3.16 5.78 12.48
CA PHE A 228 -3.45 4.37 12.80
C PHE A 228 -2.96 4.03 14.20
N GLN A 229 -1.72 4.37 14.52
CA GLN A 229 -1.11 4.10 15.82
C GLN A 229 -1.92 4.68 16.97
N GLU A 230 -2.25 5.97 16.90
CA GLU A 230 -3.06 6.63 17.91
C GLU A 230 -4.46 6.01 18.05
N THR A 231 -5.16 5.81 16.92
CA THR A 231 -6.54 5.34 16.93
C THR A 231 -6.66 3.91 17.46
N LEU A 232 -5.68 3.05 17.12
CA LEU A 232 -5.64 1.65 17.55
C LEU A 232 -4.90 1.46 18.87
N SER A 233 -4.26 2.52 19.41
CA SER A 233 -3.41 2.47 20.60
C SER A 233 -2.32 1.40 20.49
N ILE A 234 -1.64 1.33 19.33
CA ILE A 234 -0.55 0.39 19.07
C ILE A 234 0.72 0.94 19.73
N ALA A 235 1.40 0.13 20.54
CA ALA A 235 2.68 0.49 21.12
C ALA A 235 3.78 0.52 20.02
N ASP A 236 4.83 1.33 20.22
CA ASP A 236 5.91 1.47 19.22
C ASP A 236 6.56 0.11 18.89
N GLU A 237 6.74 -0.75 19.87
CA GLU A 237 7.30 -2.11 19.72
C GLU A 237 6.39 -3.08 18.97
N ASP A 238 5.10 -2.75 18.84
CA ASP A 238 4.12 -3.55 18.10
C ASP A 238 3.89 -3.03 16.66
N MET A 239 4.48 -1.88 16.32
CA MET A 239 4.46 -1.37 14.95
C MET A 239 5.59 -1.98 14.12
N ILE A 240 5.24 -2.65 13.04
CA ILE A 240 6.21 -3.15 12.05
C ILE A 240 6.09 -2.26 10.81
N ILE A 241 7.14 -1.52 10.51
CA ILE A 241 7.25 -0.67 9.33
C ILE A 241 8.39 -1.22 8.47
N PRO A 242 8.10 -2.18 7.58
CA PRO A 242 9.14 -2.79 6.77
C PRO A 242 9.80 -1.78 5.85
N GLU A 243 11.11 -1.89 5.68
CA GLU A 243 11.79 -1.21 4.58
C GLU A 243 11.19 -1.70 3.25
N HIS A 244 10.84 -0.79 2.36
CA HIS A 244 10.16 -1.10 1.10
C HIS A 244 8.79 -1.78 1.25
N GLY A 245 7.99 -1.37 2.23
CA GLY A 245 6.65 -1.92 2.48
C GLY A 245 5.72 -1.87 1.26
N GLU A 246 5.97 -0.95 0.33
CA GLU A 246 5.26 -0.82 -0.95
C GLU A 246 5.57 -1.96 -1.95
N LEU A 247 6.65 -2.72 -1.74
CA LEU A 247 7.11 -3.78 -2.64
C LEU A 247 6.78 -5.19 -2.15
N TYR A 248 6.13 -5.36 -1.00
CA TYR A 248 6.02 -6.68 -0.34
C TYR A 248 5.28 -7.74 -1.17
N VAL A 249 4.29 -7.36 -1.97
CA VAL A 249 3.65 -8.27 -2.91
C VAL A 249 4.65 -8.71 -4.00
N ALA A 250 5.42 -7.79 -4.57
CA ALA A 250 6.44 -8.13 -5.56
C ALA A 250 7.57 -8.97 -4.94
N ILE A 251 8.01 -8.66 -3.71
CA ILE A 251 9.02 -9.44 -2.98
C ILE A 251 8.53 -10.87 -2.74
N GLY A 252 7.28 -11.05 -2.35
CA GLY A 252 6.72 -12.38 -2.10
C GLY A 252 6.46 -13.18 -3.37
N ALA A 253 6.25 -12.49 -4.50
CA ALA A 253 6.16 -13.13 -5.81
C ALA A 253 7.54 -13.56 -6.34
N ALA A 254 8.62 -12.89 -5.96
CA ALA A 254 9.99 -13.26 -6.32
C ALA A 254 10.45 -14.52 -5.60
#